data_09b3317eae55cf6ddfd0eaffc495397f
#
_entry.id   09b3317eae55cf6ddfd0eaffc495397f
#
_cell.length_a   1.000
_cell.length_b   1.000
_cell.length_c   1.000
_cell.angle_alpha   90.00
_cell.angle_beta   90.00
_cell.angle_gamma   90.00
#
_symmetry.space_group_name_H-M   'P 1'
#
loop_
_entity.id
_entity.type
_entity.pdbx_description
1 polymer ?
#
loop_
_entity_poly.entity_id
_entity_poly.type
_entity_poly.pdbx_seq_one_letter_code
_entity_poly.pdbx_strand_id
1 'polypeptide(L)'
;MTSSPSRYDDSSSTPITPMSSQNAQDSQSFFHGYQGGEGPQCCLKNPQSFSSQRPVDLTDDELACIKPEFVDLTEQLDRVGETFDIDPADCMTDDQFEGWLPCSPRDRPTHDIHEAIVDGIVYRPSMSLKLLDDSYLRIETIRRQNGEYVLYGRHLLDMTDRRADDYLPRVKGELVWITKVARPVSVNEVAVHQDIRFTNERTDWQDHEDLVCRLRVTVRLRDEPPVRRRDPLNADERIVEYLSFEESDAGEGWASTDLRDCWRGPGETVPFGAADVPYDMRMQIDGPEVIDLEDTPPLRFDLTGLRDRTYTFGDAYSGAGGASYGARQAGLVNAWASDVNIHAVDTYRRNFEDTDIYHAEFFQLMTIPESELRVDIAHCSPPCQPFSPAHTVNNQTNDERNSACVFTGSDLIKRVRPRVLTMEETNGLHERFKPEFNRIILNFIQDGYSVRWSVLECSYYGVPQFRKRLMMIAAGPGETLPEFPQPTHSLPGGGLKPIETIHRAINDIPCDAANHDVEEGLRRWALLGWRRPYNGHQPARTLTCNGGESNYHPSGKRTFTCRELASLQTFPIDFQFSKSNVRKQIGNAVPPKFADAVFRQIRRSLRETDEEELQQREARWVGM
;
A
#
# COMPACT_ATOMS: atom_id res chain seq x y z
N MET A 1 51.04 -44.33 17.34
CA MET A 1 52.18 -43.43 17.29
C MET A 1 51.59 -42.04 17.12
N THR A 2 51.23 -41.36 18.23
CA THR A 2 52.02 -40.31 18.92
C THR A 2 52.28 -39.16 17.99
N SER A 3 51.74 -37.98 18.12
CA SER A 3 51.90 -37.02 19.21
C SER A 3 51.03 -35.75 19.00
N SER A 4 50.30 -35.37 20.00
CA SER A 4 49.96 -33.96 20.33
C SER A 4 51.17 -33.36 21.10
N PRO A 5 51.20 -32.10 21.60
CA PRO A 5 50.36 -30.90 21.48
C PRO A 5 51.20 -29.59 21.49
N SER A 6 50.61 -28.44 21.40
CA SER A 6 51.04 -27.29 22.20
C SER A 6 49.93 -26.28 22.48
N ARG A 7 49.72 -26.06 23.74
CA ARG A 7 48.93 -25.00 24.38
C ARG A 7 49.59 -23.63 24.18
N TYR A 8 48.80 -22.59 24.08
CA TYR A 8 49.12 -21.27 24.65
C TYR A 8 47.93 -20.80 25.47
N ASP A 9 48.14 -20.69 26.76
CA ASP A 9 47.34 -19.92 27.72
C ASP A 9 47.63 -18.43 27.46
N ASP A 10 46.58 -17.60 27.52
CA ASP A 10 46.72 -16.38 28.29
C ASP A 10 45.36 -15.89 28.84
N SER A 11 45.39 -15.77 30.10
CA SER A 11 44.36 -15.36 31.03
C SER A 11 44.28 -13.83 31.13
N SER A 12 43.08 -13.26 31.08
CA SER A 12 42.68 -12.20 32.02
C SER A 12 41.19 -11.89 31.92
N SER A 13 40.44 -12.59 32.73
CA SER A 13 39.07 -12.25 33.10
C SER A 13 39.08 -11.37 34.36
N THR A 14 38.53 -10.20 34.30
CA THR A 14 38.07 -9.48 35.49
C THR A 14 36.55 -9.35 35.45
N PRO A 15 35.84 -9.72 36.53
CA PRO A 15 34.40 -9.65 36.62
C PRO A 15 33.93 -8.26 37.05
N ILE A 16 32.90 -7.75 36.38
CA ILE A 16 32.17 -6.55 36.78
C ILE A 16 31.02 -6.98 37.68
N THR A 17 31.11 -6.63 38.95
CA THR A 17 30.05 -6.75 39.95
C THR A 17 29.00 -5.65 39.80
N PRO A 18 27.71 -5.92 40.11
CA PRO A 18 26.66 -4.89 40.05
C PRO A 18 26.69 -3.98 41.27
N MET A 19 26.62 -2.67 41.05
CA MET A 19 26.44 -1.67 42.11
C MET A 19 24.97 -1.47 42.43
N SER A 20 24.67 -1.59 43.71
CA SER A 20 23.41 -1.35 44.39
C SER A 20 23.05 0.14 44.44
N SER A 21 21.75 0.37 44.44
CA SER A 21 21.06 1.61 44.79
C SER A 21 21.52 2.18 46.15
N GLN A 22 21.80 3.51 46.19
CA GLN A 22 21.42 4.44 47.27
C GLN A 22 22.10 5.81 47.03
N ASN A 23 21.35 6.85 46.92
CA ASN A 23 21.28 8.08 47.70
C ASN A 23 20.71 9.23 46.87
N ALA A 24 19.60 9.68 47.38
CA ALA A 24 19.00 10.98 47.07
C ALA A 24 19.71 12.06 47.92
N GLN A 25 19.53 13.27 47.48
CA GLN A 25 19.58 14.57 48.17
C GLN A 25 20.78 15.47 47.91
N ASP A 26 20.36 16.72 47.66
CA ASP A 26 21.01 18.02 47.85
C ASP A 26 22.06 18.51 46.84
N SER A 27 21.63 19.52 46.07
CA SER A 27 22.17 20.89 46.32
C SER A 27 21.55 21.92 45.34
N GLN A 28 20.93 22.89 45.97
CA GLN A 28 20.59 24.21 45.43
C GLN A 28 21.83 25.08 45.27
N SER A 29 21.64 26.08 44.36
CA SER A 29 22.39 27.36 44.32
C SER A 29 23.78 27.39 43.66
N PHE A 30 23.83 28.17 42.55
CA PHE A 30 24.73 29.33 42.45
C PHE A 30 24.26 30.26 41.31
N PHE A 31 23.80 31.45 41.70
CA PHE A 31 23.68 32.65 40.88
C PHE A 31 24.98 33.41 40.88
N HIS A 32 25.44 33.90 39.72
CA HIS A 32 26.24 35.12 39.46
C HIS A 32 26.39 35.21 37.95
N GLY A 33 25.92 36.18 37.18
CA GLY A 33 26.08 37.61 37.34
C GLY A 33 27.16 38.10 36.36
N TYR A 34 26.80 38.53 35.13
CA TYR A 34 27.59 39.52 34.37
C TYR A 34 26.67 40.44 33.55
N GLN A 35 26.89 41.75 33.80
CA GLN A 35 26.25 42.88 33.16
C GLN A 35 26.96 43.26 31.86
N GLY A 36 26.19 43.89 30.92
CA GLY A 36 26.69 45.01 30.14
C GLY A 36 26.78 44.81 28.63
N GLY A 37 25.97 45.58 27.89
CA GLY A 37 26.16 45.81 26.46
C GLY A 37 24.92 46.38 25.77
N GLU A 38 24.89 47.70 25.56
CA GLU A 38 23.77 48.51 25.05
C GLU A 38 23.40 48.31 23.57
N GLY A 39 22.12 48.40 23.30
CA GLY A 39 21.33 49.08 22.31
C GLY A 39 21.23 48.54 20.87
N PRO A 40 20.26 48.93 20.05
CA PRO A 40 19.35 50.06 20.22
C PRO A 40 17.85 49.73 20.15
N GLN A 41 17.10 50.68 20.66
CA GLN A 41 15.65 50.80 20.72
C GLN A 41 14.98 50.75 19.34
N CYS A 42 13.85 50.01 19.25
CA CYS A 42 12.77 50.39 18.36
C CYS A 42 11.40 50.17 19.01
N CYS A 43 10.67 51.24 19.01
CA CYS A 43 9.40 51.61 19.56
C CYS A 43 8.34 50.53 19.81
N LEU A 44 7.97 50.36 21.08
CA LEU A 44 6.69 49.84 21.55
C LEU A 44 5.63 50.94 21.44
N LYS A 45 4.55 50.68 20.68
CA LYS A 45 3.27 51.40 20.85
C LYS A 45 2.29 50.47 21.59
N ASN A 46 1.78 51.00 22.69
CA ASN A 46 0.73 50.44 23.56
C ASN A 46 -0.54 50.07 22.80
N PRO A 47 -1.20 48.99 23.18
CA PRO A 47 -2.59 48.73 22.71
C PRO A 47 -3.56 49.45 23.63
N GLN A 48 -4.29 50.37 23.08
CA GLN A 48 -5.48 50.97 23.71
C GLN A 48 -6.62 49.95 23.70
N SER A 49 -7.30 49.88 24.83
CA SER A 49 -8.54 49.21 25.12
C SER A 49 -9.65 49.48 24.08
N PHE A 50 -10.20 48.42 23.51
CA PHE A 50 -11.46 48.50 22.80
C PHE A 50 -12.58 47.89 23.67
N SER A 51 -13.53 48.74 23.95
CA SER A 51 -14.81 48.51 24.63
C SER A 51 -15.70 47.57 23.80
N SER A 52 -16.44 46.76 24.55
CA SER A 52 -17.57 45.95 24.08
C SER A 52 -18.56 46.76 23.21
N GLN A 53 -18.65 46.42 21.93
CA GLN A 53 -19.80 46.73 21.10
C GLN A 53 -20.59 45.46 20.81
N ARG A 54 -21.91 45.57 20.98
CA ARG A 54 -22.92 44.53 20.74
C ARG A 54 -22.96 44.15 19.25
N PRO A 55 -23.39 42.91 18.89
CA PRO A 55 -23.63 42.57 17.51
C PRO A 55 -24.73 43.45 16.90
N VAL A 56 -24.49 44.02 15.75
CA VAL A 56 -25.50 44.72 14.94
C VAL A 56 -26.31 43.63 14.21
N ASP A 57 -27.58 43.54 14.49
CA ASP A 57 -28.56 42.77 13.70
C ASP A 57 -28.72 43.47 12.34
N LEU A 58 -28.27 42.82 11.28
CA LEU A 58 -28.57 43.21 9.91
C LEU A 58 -29.93 42.68 9.54
N THR A 59 -30.82 43.58 9.05
CA THR A 59 -32.17 43.26 8.58
C THR A 59 -32.12 42.46 7.27
N ASP A 60 -33.17 41.66 7.03
CA ASP A 60 -33.32 40.78 5.87
C ASP A 60 -33.17 41.46 4.49
N ASP A 61 -33.26 42.77 4.41
CA ASP A 61 -33.09 43.55 3.17
C ASP A 61 -31.63 43.82 2.79
N GLU A 62 -30.65 43.70 3.69
CA GLU A 62 -29.23 43.91 3.38
C GLU A 62 -28.52 42.65 2.90
N LEU A 63 -29.14 41.48 3.06
CA LEU A 63 -28.67 40.20 2.55
C LEU A 63 -29.02 39.93 1.06
N ALA A 64 -29.84 40.80 0.47
CA ALA A 64 -30.32 40.63 -0.92
C ALA A 64 -29.35 41.08 -2.01
N CYS A 65 -28.20 41.70 -1.68
CA CYS A 65 -27.29 42.27 -2.67
C CYS A 65 -26.05 41.45 -2.98
N ILE A 66 -25.91 40.21 -2.47
CA ILE A 66 -24.79 39.31 -2.84
C ILE A 66 -25.38 38.00 -3.35
N LYS A 67 -25.94 38.01 -4.56
CA LYS A 67 -26.17 36.79 -5.34
C LYS A 67 -25.03 36.60 -6.32
N PRO A 68 -24.26 35.50 -6.24
CA PRO A 68 -23.50 35.07 -7.39
C PRO A 68 -24.47 34.60 -8.46
N GLU A 69 -24.32 35.09 -9.68
CA GLU A 69 -25.03 34.58 -10.86
C GLU A 69 -24.67 33.08 -11.03
N PHE A 70 -25.62 32.25 -10.61
CA PHE A 70 -25.64 30.85 -11.04
C PHE A 70 -26.27 30.84 -12.43
N VAL A 71 -25.46 30.59 -13.45
CA VAL A 71 -25.96 30.22 -14.77
C VAL A 71 -26.54 28.82 -14.62
N ASP A 72 -27.84 28.72 -14.63
CA ASP A 72 -28.58 27.46 -14.61
C ASP A 72 -28.50 26.83 -16.01
N LEU A 73 -27.68 25.80 -16.13
CA LEU A 73 -27.50 25.02 -17.36
C LEU A 73 -28.66 24.07 -17.64
N THR A 74 -29.67 24.00 -16.79
CA THR A 74 -30.83 23.12 -16.99
C THR A 74 -31.81 23.67 -18.03
N GLU A 75 -31.86 25.00 -18.30
CA GLU A 75 -32.73 25.56 -19.36
C GLU A 75 -32.24 25.35 -20.80
N GLN A 76 -31.02 24.84 -21.01
CA GLN A 76 -30.52 24.52 -22.37
C GLN A 76 -30.81 23.09 -22.82
N LEU A 77 -31.29 22.21 -21.94
CA LEU A 77 -31.60 20.81 -22.28
C LEU A 77 -33.04 20.59 -22.78
N ASP A 78 -33.95 21.57 -22.60
CA ASP A 78 -35.38 21.43 -23.02
C ASP A 78 -35.66 21.85 -24.48
N ARG A 79 -34.64 22.13 -25.30
CA ARG A 79 -34.83 22.54 -26.73
C ARG A 79 -34.42 21.50 -27.77
N VAL A 80 -34.08 20.29 -27.38
CA VAL A 80 -33.83 19.22 -28.33
C VAL A 80 -34.83 18.08 -28.07
N GLY A 81 -36.08 18.35 -28.42
CA GLY A 81 -37.13 17.36 -28.47
C GLY A 81 -37.12 16.65 -29.81
N GLU A 82 -36.19 15.73 -30.03
CA GLU A 82 -36.30 14.67 -31.03
C GLU A 82 -36.01 13.34 -30.36
N THR A 83 -37.07 12.55 -30.16
CA THR A 83 -36.98 11.17 -29.70
C THR A 83 -36.42 10.35 -30.85
N PHE A 84 -35.22 9.82 -30.70
CA PHE A 84 -34.71 8.75 -31.53
C PHE A 84 -35.18 7.43 -30.93
N ASP A 85 -36.02 6.70 -31.67
CA ASP A 85 -36.33 5.33 -31.41
C ASP A 85 -35.06 4.48 -31.64
N ILE A 86 -34.42 4.02 -30.57
CA ILE A 86 -33.32 3.09 -30.63
C ILE A 86 -33.90 1.67 -30.55
N ASP A 87 -33.64 0.86 -31.58
CA ASP A 87 -34.02 -0.55 -31.64
C ASP A 87 -33.32 -1.31 -30.48
N PRO A 88 -34.05 -2.06 -29.63
CA PRO A 88 -33.48 -2.81 -28.53
C PRO A 88 -32.43 -3.86 -28.90
N ALA A 89 -32.29 -4.16 -30.19
CA ALA A 89 -31.31 -5.13 -30.72
C ALA A 89 -29.87 -4.54 -30.85
N ASP A 90 -29.69 -3.21 -30.72
CA ASP A 90 -28.40 -2.54 -30.87
C ASP A 90 -27.73 -2.18 -29.50
N CYS A 91 -28.25 -2.67 -28.38
CA CYS A 91 -27.57 -2.52 -27.09
C CYS A 91 -26.32 -3.39 -27.05
N MET A 92 -25.17 -2.76 -27.25
CA MET A 92 -23.86 -3.35 -26.94
C MET A 92 -23.74 -3.63 -25.43
N THR A 93 -23.15 -4.78 -25.11
CA THR A 93 -22.83 -5.19 -23.73
C THR A 93 -21.75 -4.29 -23.11
N ASP A 94 -21.80 -4.11 -21.79
CA ASP A 94 -20.96 -3.18 -20.98
C ASP A 94 -19.43 -3.33 -21.11
N ASP A 95 -18.94 -4.36 -21.77
CA ASP A 95 -17.50 -4.63 -21.97
C ASP A 95 -16.85 -3.84 -23.12
N GLN A 96 -17.59 -2.96 -23.81
CA GLN A 96 -17.07 -2.20 -24.96
C GLN A 96 -16.97 -0.68 -24.75
N PHE A 97 -17.19 -0.19 -23.51
CA PHE A 97 -17.12 1.23 -23.20
C PHE A 97 -15.79 1.63 -22.58
N GLU A 98 -14.70 1.60 -23.35
CA GLU A 98 -13.52 2.39 -23.07
C GLU A 98 -13.19 3.30 -24.26
N GLY A 99 -13.54 4.58 -24.10
CA GLY A 99 -12.83 5.68 -24.73
C GLY A 99 -13.11 6.02 -26.17
N TRP A 100 -14.35 5.91 -26.69
CA TRP A 100 -14.68 6.34 -28.06
C TRP A 100 -15.52 7.62 -28.07
N LEU A 101 -14.95 8.69 -28.62
CA LEU A 101 -15.76 9.76 -29.23
C LEU A 101 -16.46 9.17 -30.46
N PRO A 102 -17.75 9.48 -30.76
CA PRO A 102 -18.45 8.91 -31.90
C PRO A 102 -17.77 9.38 -33.18
N CYS A 103 -17.07 8.46 -33.83
CA CYS A 103 -16.56 8.66 -35.19
C CYS A 103 -17.72 8.67 -36.18
N SER A 104 -17.66 9.55 -37.15
CA SER A 104 -18.61 9.57 -38.25
C SER A 104 -18.63 8.20 -38.95
N PRO A 105 -19.76 7.76 -39.54
CA PRO A 105 -19.88 6.44 -40.20
C PRO A 105 -18.87 6.18 -41.32
N ARG A 106 -18.11 7.19 -41.75
CA ARG A 106 -17.09 7.08 -42.80
C ARG A 106 -15.73 6.59 -42.32
N ASP A 107 -15.48 6.56 -40.98
CA ASP A 107 -14.17 6.30 -40.39
C ASP A 107 -14.10 4.95 -39.64
N ARG A 108 -14.96 3.97 -39.93
CA ARG A 108 -14.82 2.62 -39.36
C ARG A 108 -13.55 1.98 -39.92
N PRO A 109 -12.54 1.62 -39.05
CA PRO A 109 -11.38 0.87 -39.50
C PRO A 109 -11.82 -0.50 -39.99
N THR A 110 -11.55 -0.81 -41.24
CA THR A 110 -12.20 -1.94 -41.91
C THR A 110 -11.51 -3.26 -41.64
N HIS A 111 -10.26 -3.35 -41.23
CA HIS A 111 -9.57 -4.61 -40.84
C HIS A 111 -8.18 -4.29 -40.30
N ASP A 112 -7.70 -5.10 -39.34
CA ASP A 112 -6.32 -5.13 -38.93
C ASP A 112 -5.44 -5.66 -40.07
N ILE A 113 -4.36 -4.98 -40.35
CA ILE A 113 -3.43 -5.25 -41.44
C ILE A 113 -2.22 -6.00 -40.90
N HIS A 114 -1.89 -7.16 -41.47
CA HIS A 114 -0.74 -7.95 -41.03
C HIS A 114 0.61 -7.37 -41.45
N GLU A 115 0.64 -6.57 -42.51
CA GLU A 115 1.85 -5.95 -43.05
C GLU A 115 1.49 -4.68 -43.80
N ALA A 116 2.25 -3.62 -43.57
CA ALA A 116 2.21 -2.39 -44.34
C ALA A 116 3.60 -2.08 -44.89
N ILE A 117 3.64 -1.61 -46.16
CA ILE A 117 4.87 -1.17 -46.80
C ILE A 117 4.70 0.30 -47.17
N VAL A 118 5.55 1.17 -46.61
CA VAL A 118 5.57 2.60 -46.87
C VAL A 118 7.01 3.01 -47.21
N ASP A 119 7.20 3.61 -48.36
CA ASP A 119 8.51 4.04 -48.89
C ASP A 119 9.59 2.94 -48.87
N GLY A 120 9.17 1.69 -49.11
CA GLY A 120 10.04 0.53 -49.09
C GLY A 120 10.36 -0.03 -47.69
N ILE A 121 9.83 0.58 -46.63
CA ILE A 121 9.97 0.11 -45.24
C ILE A 121 8.78 -0.76 -44.90
N VAL A 122 9.06 -1.93 -44.30
CA VAL A 122 8.04 -2.91 -43.89
C VAL A 122 7.71 -2.72 -42.42
N TYR A 123 6.40 -2.68 -42.11
CA TYR A 123 5.86 -2.61 -40.73
C TYR A 123 5.00 -3.85 -40.48
N ARG A 124 5.23 -4.54 -39.36
CA ARG A 124 4.47 -5.74 -38.93
C ARG A 124 4.20 -5.68 -37.43
N PRO A 125 3.13 -6.33 -36.93
CA PRO A 125 2.98 -6.60 -35.51
C PRO A 125 4.22 -7.25 -34.92
N SER A 126 4.50 -6.96 -33.67
CA SER A 126 5.70 -7.37 -32.91
C SER A 126 7.02 -6.68 -33.33
N MET A 127 7.02 -5.78 -34.30
CA MET A 127 8.16 -4.92 -34.57
C MET A 127 8.21 -3.74 -33.60
N SER A 128 9.42 -3.34 -33.23
CA SER A 128 9.63 -2.16 -32.38
C SER A 128 10.28 -1.03 -33.16
N LEU A 129 9.91 0.19 -32.81
CA LEU A 129 10.26 1.43 -33.52
C LEU A 129 10.73 2.46 -32.54
N LYS A 130 11.73 3.25 -32.90
CA LYS A 130 12.04 4.53 -32.26
C LYS A 130 11.27 5.62 -32.98
N LEU A 131 10.64 6.53 -32.22
CA LEU A 131 9.87 7.65 -32.74
C LEU A 131 10.71 8.94 -32.79
N LEU A 132 10.24 9.94 -33.52
CA LEU A 132 10.91 11.23 -33.67
C LEU A 132 10.99 12.03 -32.36
N ASP A 133 10.15 11.72 -31.37
CA ASP A 133 10.14 12.36 -30.05
C ASP A 133 11.02 11.61 -29.02
N ASP A 134 11.89 10.69 -29.48
CA ASP A 134 12.74 9.82 -28.69
C ASP A 134 11.99 8.79 -27.82
N SER A 135 10.68 8.64 -27.95
CA SER A 135 9.93 7.52 -27.40
C SER A 135 9.97 6.30 -28.32
N TYR A 136 9.42 5.18 -27.87
CA TYR A 136 9.41 3.93 -28.64
C TYR A 136 7.99 3.36 -28.73
N LEU A 137 7.75 2.54 -29.77
CA LEU A 137 6.49 1.83 -30.00
C LEU A 137 6.77 0.38 -30.34
N ARG A 138 6.16 -0.57 -29.62
CA ARG A 138 6.02 -1.98 -30.07
C ARG A 138 4.70 -2.11 -30.77
N ILE A 139 4.70 -2.40 -32.05
CA ILE A 139 3.49 -2.52 -32.87
C ILE A 139 2.68 -3.74 -32.43
N GLU A 140 1.40 -3.56 -32.12
CA GLU A 140 0.44 -4.64 -31.89
C GLU A 140 -0.53 -4.77 -33.07
N THR A 141 -1.03 -3.65 -33.58
CA THR A 141 -1.93 -3.64 -34.74
C THR A 141 -1.61 -2.49 -35.70
N ILE A 142 -1.89 -2.70 -36.98
CA ILE A 142 -1.75 -1.73 -38.04
C ILE A 142 -3.12 -1.52 -38.66
N ARG A 143 -3.55 -0.27 -38.83
CA ARG A 143 -4.83 0.08 -39.45
C ARG A 143 -4.64 1.13 -40.52
N ARG A 144 -5.58 1.19 -41.48
CA ARG A 144 -5.61 2.23 -42.51
C ARG A 144 -6.70 3.24 -42.17
N GLN A 145 -6.32 4.50 -41.95
CA GLN A 145 -7.24 5.59 -41.66
C GLN A 145 -6.97 6.75 -42.65
N ASN A 146 -8.02 7.26 -43.27
CA ASN A 146 -7.91 8.37 -44.22
C ASN A 146 -6.88 8.16 -45.35
N GLY A 147 -6.62 6.91 -45.71
CA GLY A 147 -5.64 6.55 -46.73
C GLY A 147 -4.23 6.32 -46.22
N GLU A 148 -3.90 6.70 -44.99
CA GLU A 148 -2.62 6.50 -44.33
C GLU A 148 -2.59 5.28 -43.43
N TYR A 149 -1.41 4.69 -43.20
CA TYR A 149 -1.20 3.64 -42.22
C TYR A 149 -0.95 4.24 -40.84
N VAL A 150 -1.65 3.70 -39.86
CA VAL A 150 -1.57 4.10 -38.45
C VAL A 150 -1.22 2.89 -37.61
N LEU A 151 -0.26 3.06 -36.73
CA LEU A 151 0.30 2.03 -35.88
C LEU A 151 -0.26 2.19 -34.46
N TYR A 152 -0.68 1.08 -33.87
CA TYR A 152 -1.15 0.99 -32.50
C TYR A 152 -0.29 -0.04 -31.75
N GLY A 153 -0.02 0.19 -30.46
CA GLY A 153 0.76 -0.75 -29.66
C GLY A 153 1.25 -0.17 -28.34
N ARG A 154 2.28 -0.81 -27.80
CA ARG A 154 2.86 -0.45 -26.51
C ARG A 154 3.80 0.74 -26.67
N HIS A 155 3.46 1.85 -26.00
CA HIS A 155 4.31 3.03 -25.93
C HIS A 155 5.34 2.86 -24.81
N LEU A 156 6.62 3.11 -25.14
CA LEU A 156 7.72 2.93 -24.21
C LEU A 156 8.51 4.24 -24.08
N LEU A 157 9.04 4.45 -22.86
CA LEU A 157 9.98 5.52 -22.56
C LEU A 157 11.30 4.92 -22.07
N ASP A 158 12.43 5.55 -22.41
CA ASP A 158 13.71 5.24 -21.77
C ASP A 158 13.63 5.67 -20.29
N MET A 159 14.05 4.81 -19.39
CA MET A 159 14.03 5.10 -17.95
C MET A 159 14.94 6.25 -17.55
N THR A 160 15.92 6.61 -18.39
CA THR A 160 16.77 7.80 -18.20
C THR A 160 16.12 9.08 -18.70
N ASP A 161 15.01 8.99 -19.46
CA ASP A 161 14.26 10.15 -19.96
C ASP A 161 13.64 10.93 -18.78
N ARG A 162 13.64 12.26 -18.90
CA ARG A 162 13.03 13.17 -17.90
C ARG A 162 11.51 13.01 -17.79
N ARG A 163 10.87 12.43 -18.80
CA ARG A 163 9.43 12.11 -18.81
C ARG A 163 9.10 10.86 -17.97
N ALA A 164 10.10 10.00 -17.72
CA ALA A 164 9.94 8.83 -16.85
C ALA A 164 9.85 9.26 -15.37
N ASP A 165 9.04 8.58 -14.63
CA ASP A 165 8.80 8.87 -13.21
C ASP A 165 10.06 8.62 -12.34
N ASP A 166 10.27 9.47 -11.31
CA ASP A 166 11.45 9.41 -10.43
C ASP A 166 11.52 8.18 -9.52
N TYR A 167 10.45 7.38 -9.45
CA TYR A 167 10.45 6.12 -8.71
C TYR A 167 10.92 4.93 -9.55
N LEU A 168 11.24 5.12 -10.83
CA LEU A 168 11.80 4.10 -11.70
C LEU A 168 13.34 4.07 -11.60
N PRO A 169 13.96 2.90 -11.77
CA PRO A 169 15.42 2.79 -11.90
C PRO A 169 15.94 3.63 -13.08
N ARG A 170 17.04 4.35 -12.89
CA ARG A 170 17.70 5.11 -13.98
C ARG A 170 18.80 4.26 -14.61
N VAL A 171 18.40 3.27 -15.42
CA VAL A 171 19.30 2.31 -16.06
C VAL A 171 19.30 2.56 -17.57
N LYS A 172 20.49 2.72 -18.15
CA LYS A 172 20.65 2.91 -19.58
C LYS A 172 20.27 1.64 -20.35
N GLY A 173 19.51 1.78 -21.42
CA GLY A 173 19.02 0.66 -22.22
C GLY A 173 17.74 0.01 -21.67
N GLU A 174 17.29 0.41 -20.48
CA GLU A 174 16.01 -0.04 -19.94
C GLU A 174 14.88 0.89 -20.38
N LEU A 175 13.83 0.27 -20.92
CA LEU A 175 12.59 0.93 -21.31
C LEU A 175 11.46 0.53 -20.38
N VAL A 176 10.50 1.43 -20.21
CA VAL A 176 9.26 1.17 -19.46
C VAL A 176 8.05 1.34 -20.37
N TRP A 177 7.14 0.37 -20.33
CA TRP A 177 5.86 0.44 -21.04
C TRP A 177 4.85 1.30 -20.25
N ILE A 178 4.34 2.38 -20.87
CA ILE A 178 3.32 3.27 -20.27
C ILE A 178 1.95 2.88 -20.82
N THR A 179 1.14 2.17 -20.05
CA THR A 179 -0.10 1.54 -20.52
C THR A 179 -1.22 2.53 -20.86
N LYS A 180 -1.21 3.74 -20.32
CA LYS A 180 -2.25 4.76 -20.60
C LYS A 180 -2.05 5.52 -21.90
N VAL A 181 -0.91 5.39 -22.55
CA VAL A 181 -0.63 6.08 -23.81
C VAL A 181 -1.04 5.16 -24.95
N ALA A 182 -2.34 5.12 -25.26
CA ALA A 182 -2.88 4.38 -26.40
C ALA A 182 -3.14 5.33 -27.59
N ARG A 183 -2.18 6.26 -27.89
CA ARG A 183 -2.33 7.12 -29.06
C ARG A 183 -1.96 6.36 -30.33
N PRO A 184 -2.71 6.57 -31.43
CA PRO A 184 -2.25 6.14 -32.74
C PRO A 184 -0.96 6.87 -33.15
N VAL A 185 -0.05 6.16 -33.80
CA VAL A 185 1.20 6.70 -34.33
C VAL A 185 1.18 6.62 -35.85
N SER A 186 1.35 7.77 -36.53
CA SER A 186 1.53 7.79 -37.98
C SER A 186 2.90 7.21 -38.34
N VAL A 187 3.00 6.52 -39.47
CA VAL A 187 4.29 6.06 -40.01
C VAL A 187 5.28 7.20 -40.24
N ASN A 188 4.78 8.43 -40.44
CA ASN A 188 5.60 9.63 -40.58
C ASN A 188 6.27 10.06 -39.23
N GLU A 189 5.85 9.56 -38.11
CA GLU A 189 6.45 9.81 -36.78
C GLU A 189 7.58 8.82 -36.46
N VAL A 190 7.82 7.84 -37.30
CA VAL A 190 8.84 6.82 -37.11
C VAL A 190 10.20 7.34 -37.52
N ALA A 191 11.19 7.27 -36.61
CA ALA A 191 12.58 7.62 -36.90
C ALA A 191 13.36 6.44 -37.47
N VAL A 192 13.29 5.29 -36.82
CA VAL A 192 14.02 4.07 -37.22
C VAL A 192 13.42 2.81 -36.59
N HIS A 193 13.64 1.67 -37.24
CA HIS A 193 13.42 0.35 -36.61
C HIS A 193 14.42 0.15 -35.50
N GLN A 194 13.94 -0.44 -34.39
CA GLN A 194 14.77 -0.66 -33.20
C GLN A 194 14.46 -2.01 -32.60
N ASP A 195 15.47 -2.83 -32.35
CA ASP A 195 15.28 -4.07 -31.61
C ASP A 195 15.11 -3.77 -30.12
N ILE A 196 14.05 -4.31 -29.52
CA ILE A 196 13.74 -4.19 -28.10
C ILE A 196 13.34 -5.56 -27.60
N ARG A 197 14.01 -6.06 -26.59
CA ARG A 197 13.71 -7.34 -25.93
C ARG A 197 12.71 -7.14 -24.80
N PHE A 198 11.58 -7.86 -24.83
CA PHE A 198 10.59 -7.86 -23.76
C PHE A 198 10.76 -9.12 -22.92
N THR A 199 11.01 -8.95 -21.61
CA THR A 199 11.26 -10.05 -20.67
C THR A 199 10.74 -9.72 -19.28
N ASN A 200 10.37 -10.73 -18.51
CA ASN A 200 10.03 -10.60 -17.08
C ASN A 200 11.20 -11.03 -16.17
N GLU A 201 12.39 -11.12 -16.71
CA GLU A 201 13.60 -11.47 -15.97
C GLU A 201 13.88 -10.51 -14.82
N ARG A 202 14.29 -11.04 -13.67
CA ARG A 202 14.52 -10.31 -12.41
C ARG A 202 16.00 -10.12 -12.08
N THR A 203 16.86 -10.10 -13.10
CA THR A 203 18.32 -9.96 -12.94
C THR A 203 18.73 -8.56 -12.46
N ASP A 204 20.01 -8.43 -12.14
CA ASP A 204 20.62 -7.18 -11.67
C ASP A 204 20.32 -6.01 -12.61
N TRP A 205 20.00 -4.87 -12.01
CA TRP A 205 19.75 -3.62 -12.69
C TRP A 205 21.09 -2.97 -13.11
N GLN A 206 21.59 -3.38 -14.28
CA GLN A 206 22.83 -2.86 -14.87
C GLN A 206 22.50 -2.15 -16.19
N ASP A 207 23.39 -1.27 -16.62
CA ASP A 207 23.31 -0.68 -17.96
C ASP A 207 23.39 -1.75 -19.03
N HIS A 208 22.50 -1.71 -20.01
CA HIS A 208 22.42 -2.63 -21.12
C HIS A 208 22.98 -1.99 -22.39
N GLU A 209 23.63 -2.80 -23.23
CA GLU A 209 24.00 -2.41 -24.59
C GLU A 209 22.77 -2.44 -25.52
N ASP A 210 21.92 -3.45 -25.34
CA ASP A 210 20.64 -3.63 -26.05
C ASP A 210 19.49 -2.99 -25.27
N LEU A 211 18.40 -2.64 -25.99
CA LEU A 211 17.21 -2.12 -25.36
C LEU A 211 16.34 -3.26 -24.79
N VAL A 212 15.96 -3.12 -23.53
CA VAL A 212 15.18 -4.12 -22.79
C VAL A 212 13.97 -3.46 -22.14
N CYS A 213 12.81 -4.11 -22.19
CA CYS A 213 11.61 -3.71 -21.45
C CYS A 213 11.22 -4.83 -20.49
N ARG A 214 11.24 -4.53 -19.19
CA ARG A 214 10.86 -5.46 -18.10
C ARG A 214 9.67 -4.98 -17.29
N LEU A 215 9.36 -3.70 -17.34
CA LEU A 215 8.33 -3.07 -16.50
C LEU A 215 7.25 -2.39 -17.34
N ARG A 216 6.04 -2.40 -16.79
CA ARG A 216 4.95 -1.54 -17.22
C ARG A 216 4.48 -0.63 -16.09
N VAL A 217 4.05 0.58 -16.43
CA VAL A 217 3.46 1.56 -15.51
C VAL A 217 2.02 1.82 -15.92
N THR A 218 1.11 1.64 -14.98
CA THR A 218 -0.31 1.94 -15.13
C THR A 218 -0.74 2.97 -14.10
N VAL A 219 -1.53 3.96 -14.53
CA VAL A 219 -2.18 4.91 -13.63
C VAL A 219 -3.68 4.74 -13.79
N ARG A 220 -4.40 4.36 -12.75
CA ARG A 220 -5.86 4.22 -12.73
C ARG A 220 -6.46 5.32 -11.88
N LEU A 221 -7.60 5.83 -12.29
CA LEU A 221 -8.44 6.69 -11.45
C LEU A 221 -9.40 5.75 -10.70
N ARG A 222 -9.38 5.80 -9.38
CA ARG A 222 -10.36 5.06 -8.58
C ARG A 222 -11.61 5.91 -8.44
N ASP A 223 -12.75 5.37 -8.84
CA ASP A 223 -14.05 5.98 -8.63
C ASP A 223 -14.44 5.87 -7.15
N GLU A 224 -13.87 6.73 -6.33
CA GLU A 224 -14.26 6.87 -4.93
C GLU A 224 -15.18 8.09 -4.79
N PRO A 225 -16.37 7.93 -4.20
CA PRO A 225 -17.27 9.07 -3.99
C PRO A 225 -16.57 10.09 -3.06
N PRO A 226 -16.65 11.40 -3.34
CA PRO A 226 -15.97 12.42 -2.55
C PRO A 226 -16.47 12.42 -1.11
N VAL A 227 -15.54 12.35 -0.15
CA VAL A 227 -15.85 12.46 1.29
C VAL A 227 -16.19 13.88 1.69
N ARG A 228 -15.64 14.86 0.98
CA ARG A 228 -15.89 16.29 1.19
C ARG A 228 -16.02 16.98 -0.17
N ARG A 229 -16.81 18.05 -0.23
CA ARG A 229 -16.96 18.88 -1.46
C ARG A 229 -15.64 19.39 -2.07
N ARG A 230 -14.53 19.36 -1.34
CA ARG A 230 -13.20 19.81 -1.77
C ARG A 230 -12.18 18.68 -1.98
N ASP A 231 -12.56 17.43 -1.71
CA ASP A 231 -11.65 16.32 -2.00
C ASP A 231 -11.63 16.09 -3.53
N PRO A 232 -10.46 15.79 -4.12
CA PRO A 232 -10.44 15.34 -5.50
C PRO A 232 -11.35 14.13 -5.64
N LEU A 233 -12.14 14.11 -6.70
CA LEU A 233 -13.15 13.06 -6.97
C LEU A 233 -12.54 11.67 -7.06
N ASN A 234 -11.26 11.57 -7.37
CA ASN A 234 -10.57 10.31 -7.65
C ASN A 234 -9.22 10.27 -6.92
N ALA A 235 -8.97 9.18 -6.23
CA ALA A 235 -7.64 8.86 -5.77
C ALA A 235 -6.86 8.19 -6.91
N ASP A 236 -5.69 8.72 -7.27
CA ASP A 236 -4.82 8.08 -8.24
C ASP A 236 -4.27 6.78 -7.64
N GLU A 237 -4.52 5.68 -8.32
CA GLU A 237 -3.84 4.41 -8.09
C GLU A 237 -2.71 4.30 -9.11
N ARG A 238 -1.49 4.09 -8.64
CA ARG A 238 -0.34 3.85 -9.50
C ARG A 238 0.18 2.44 -9.31
N ILE A 239 0.58 1.83 -10.42
CA ILE A 239 0.98 0.44 -10.50
C ILE A 239 2.24 0.37 -11.34
N VAL A 240 3.28 -0.25 -10.79
CA VAL A 240 4.49 -0.62 -11.51
C VAL A 240 4.61 -2.13 -11.43
N GLU A 241 4.52 -2.80 -12.56
CA GLU A 241 4.57 -4.25 -12.62
C GLU A 241 5.66 -4.72 -13.57
N TYR A 242 6.30 -5.79 -13.20
CA TYR A 242 7.07 -6.55 -14.17
C TYR A 242 6.13 -7.20 -15.18
N LEU A 243 6.62 -7.37 -16.41
CA LEU A 243 5.86 -8.05 -17.47
C LEU A 243 5.50 -9.47 -17.04
N SER A 244 4.39 -9.98 -17.57
CA SER A 244 4.04 -11.40 -17.45
C SER A 244 4.83 -12.26 -18.45
N PHE A 245 4.69 -13.59 -18.34
CA PHE A 245 5.23 -14.52 -19.32
C PHE A 245 4.67 -14.25 -20.72
N GLU A 246 3.36 -13.98 -20.82
CA GLU A 246 2.66 -13.74 -22.09
C GLU A 246 3.01 -12.37 -22.71
N GLU A 247 3.44 -11.42 -21.90
CA GLU A 247 3.87 -10.09 -22.36
C GLU A 247 5.33 -10.05 -22.80
N SER A 248 6.11 -11.10 -22.46
CA SER A 248 7.50 -11.30 -22.87
C SER A 248 7.59 -11.81 -24.29
N ASP A 249 8.74 -11.60 -24.92
CA ASP A 249 9.02 -12.17 -26.25
C ASP A 249 9.19 -13.71 -26.16
N ALA A 250 8.97 -14.39 -27.28
CA ALA A 250 9.07 -15.85 -27.32
C ALA A 250 10.49 -16.32 -26.92
N GLY A 251 10.56 -17.13 -25.87
CA GLY A 251 11.81 -17.64 -25.32
C GLY A 251 12.50 -16.72 -24.30
N GLU A 252 11.97 -15.51 -24.07
CA GLU A 252 12.51 -14.53 -23.14
C GLU A 252 11.72 -14.43 -21.81
N GLY A 253 10.55 -15.09 -21.74
CA GLY A 253 9.70 -15.14 -20.56
C GLY A 253 10.06 -16.27 -19.61
N TRP A 254 10.00 -15.99 -18.30
CA TRP A 254 10.12 -16.97 -17.23
C TRP A 254 8.74 -17.29 -16.67
N ALA A 255 8.44 -18.57 -16.45
CA ALA A 255 7.18 -18.97 -15.83
C ALA A 255 7.10 -18.45 -14.39
N SER A 256 5.90 -18.15 -13.92
CA SER A 256 5.66 -17.62 -12.57
C SER A 256 6.20 -18.55 -11.48
N THR A 257 6.09 -19.87 -11.69
CA THR A 257 6.66 -20.88 -10.79
C THR A 257 8.18 -20.79 -10.70
N ASP A 258 8.85 -20.65 -11.84
CA ASP A 258 10.32 -20.60 -11.89
C ASP A 258 10.85 -19.32 -11.21
N LEU A 259 10.19 -18.18 -11.46
CA LEU A 259 10.53 -16.92 -10.78
C LEU A 259 10.35 -17.04 -9.26
N ARG A 260 9.31 -17.70 -8.80
CA ARG A 260 9.02 -17.89 -7.39
C ARG A 260 10.02 -18.85 -6.74
N ASP A 261 10.31 -19.97 -7.39
CA ASP A 261 11.28 -20.94 -6.91
C ASP A 261 12.71 -20.35 -6.83
N CYS A 262 13.09 -19.52 -7.81
CA CYS A 262 14.35 -18.76 -7.74
C CYS A 262 14.39 -17.79 -6.56
N TRP A 263 13.26 -17.15 -6.23
CA TRP A 263 13.20 -16.15 -5.17
C TRP A 263 13.06 -16.74 -3.77
N ARG A 264 12.13 -17.68 -3.58
CA ARG A 264 11.81 -18.26 -2.26
C ARG A 264 12.53 -19.59 -2.00
N GLY A 265 13.01 -20.26 -3.01
CA GLY A 265 13.57 -21.60 -2.94
C GLY A 265 12.57 -22.68 -3.40
N PRO A 266 13.09 -23.79 -3.96
CA PRO A 266 12.25 -24.87 -4.47
C PRO A 266 11.41 -25.54 -3.36
N GLY A 267 10.14 -25.80 -3.63
CA GLY A 267 9.25 -26.54 -2.74
C GLY A 267 8.42 -25.72 -1.77
N GLU A 268 8.68 -24.40 -1.63
CA GLU A 268 7.84 -23.54 -0.76
C GLU A 268 6.59 -23.01 -1.46
N THR A 269 6.54 -23.13 -2.78
CA THR A 269 5.44 -22.66 -3.62
C THR A 269 4.47 -23.77 -4.00
N VAL A 270 4.74 -25.01 -3.60
CA VAL A 270 3.85 -26.14 -3.92
C VAL A 270 2.71 -26.17 -2.89
N PRO A 271 1.45 -26.08 -3.32
CA PRO A 271 0.32 -26.31 -2.44
C PRO A 271 0.42 -27.71 -1.79
N PHE A 272 0.03 -27.79 -0.54
CA PHE A 272 0.04 -29.00 0.28
C PHE A 272 -0.38 -30.25 -0.51
N GLY A 273 0.44 -31.29 -0.49
CA GLY A 273 0.20 -32.59 -1.13
C GLY A 273 1.46 -33.23 -1.71
N ALA A 274 2.50 -32.45 -2.05
CA ALA A 274 3.78 -32.97 -2.52
C ALA A 274 4.90 -32.84 -1.49
N ALA A 275 4.63 -32.29 -0.30
CA ALA A 275 5.61 -32.10 0.77
C ALA A 275 5.92 -33.37 1.58
N ASP A 276 5.20 -34.47 1.34
CA ASP A 276 5.44 -35.75 2.03
C ASP A 276 6.56 -36.59 1.39
N VAL A 277 7.26 -36.07 0.36
CA VAL A 277 8.49 -36.72 -0.12
C VAL A 277 9.65 -36.08 0.63
N PRO A 278 10.30 -36.78 1.55
CA PRO A 278 11.45 -36.27 2.30
C PRO A 278 12.51 -35.74 1.34
N TYR A 279 13.07 -34.57 1.65
CA TYR A 279 14.15 -33.92 0.91
C TYR A 279 15.34 -34.86 0.64
N ASP A 280 15.59 -35.83 1.52
CA ASP A 280 16.62 -36.86 1.39
C ASP A 280 16.43 -37.81 0.20
N MET A 281 15.23 -37.96 -0.35
CA MET A 281 14.99 -38.82 -1.52
C MET A 281 15.23 -38.11 -2.86
N ARG A 282 15.36 -36.80 -2.89
CA ARG A 282 15.61 -36.04 -4.14
C ARG A 282 17.09 -36.03 -4.57
N MET A 283 18.01 -36.29 -3.63
CA MET A 283 19.48 -36.26 -3.90
C MET A 283 20.08 -37.64 -4.19
N GLN A 284 19.31 -38.72 -4.27
CA GLN A 284 19.82 -40.07 -4.54
C GLN A 284 19.44 -40.63 -5.92
N ILE A 285 19.15 -39.80 -6.90
CA ILE A 285 19.01 -40.25 -8.29
C ILE A 285 20.30 -39.95 -9.05
N ASP A 286 21.40 -40.58 -8.64
CA ASP A 286 22.57 -40.77 -9.44
C ASP A 286 22.54 -42.24 -9.92
N GLY A 287 21.96 -42.45 -11.12
CA GLY A 287 22.01 -43.72 -11.83
C GLY A 287 20.81 -43.89 -12.77
N PRO A 288 20.99 -44.50 -13.96
CA PRO A 288 19.89 -44.75 -14.86
C PRO A 288 19.12 -46.01 -14.40
N GLU A 289 18.31 -45.91 -13.35
CA GLU A 289 17.28 -46.89 -13.09
C GLU A 289 16.00 -46.44 -13.82
N VAL A 290 15.66 -47.24 -14.82
CA VAL A 290 14.38 -47.15 -15.53
C VAL A 290 13.29 -47.47 -14.52
N ILE A 291 12.62 -46.44 -13.99
CA ILE A 291 11.40 -46.62 -13.20
C ILE A 291 10.29 -46.91 -14.20
N ASP A 292 9.75 -48.11 -14.11
CA ASP A 292 8.58 -48.54 -14.91
C ASP A 292 7.36 -47.73 -14.47
N LEU A 293 6.94 -46.78 -15.29
CA LEU A 293 5.88 -45.82 -14.98
C LEU A 293 4.47 -46.42 -15.11
N GLU A 294 4.33 -47.71 -15.53
CA GLU A 294 3.05 -48.34 -15.74
C GLU A 294 2.32 -48.75 -14.44
N ASP A 295 3.02 -48.87 -13.31
CA ASP A 295 2.44 -49.31 -12.01
C ASP A 295 2.28 -48.21 -10.95
N THR A 296 2.59 -46.94 -11.25
CA THR A 296 2.35 -45.84 -10.32
C THR A 296 0.95 -45.30 -10.52
N PRO A 297 0.04 -45.41 -9.51
CA PRO A 297 -1.29 -44.82 -9.67
C PRO A 297 -1.13 -43.31 -9.90
N PRO A 298 -1.93 -42.72 -10.81
CA PRO A 298 -1.85 -41.29 -11.09
C PRO A 298 -2.04 -40.55 -9.76
N LEU A 299 -1.05 -39.73 -9.39
CA LEU A 299 -1.14 -38.84 -8.23
C LEU A 299 -2.38 -37.95 -8.44
N ARG A 300 -3.48 -38.30 -7.82
CA ARG A 300 -4.65 -37.43 -7.76
C ARG A 300 -4.30 -36.28 -6.84
N PHE A 301 -4.03 -35.14 -7.42
CA PHE A 301 -3.94 -33.90 -6.65
C PHE A 301 -5.29 -33.63 -6.01
N ASP A 302 -5.33 -33.65 -4.70
CA ASP A 302 -6.54 -33.34 -3.94
C ASP A 302 -6.70 -31.81 -3.87
N LEU A 303 -7.47 -31.26 -4.82
CA LEU A 303 -7.85 -29.85 -4.82
C LEU A 303 -8.65 -29.42 -3.57
N THR A 304 -9.15 -30.39 -2.77
CA THR A 304 -9.86 -30.06 -1.53
C THR A 304 -8.93 -29.44 -0.50
N GLY A 305 -7.63 -29.78 -0.50
CA GLY A 305 -6.63 -29.19 0.37
C GLY A 305 -6.36 -27.69 0.14
N LEU A 306 -6.60 -27.20 -1.09
CA LEU A 306 -6.46 -25.76 -1.40
C LEU A 306 -7.58 -24.90 -0.80
N ARG A 307 -8.79 -25.43 -0.69
CA ARG A 307 -9.90 -24.70 -0.08
C ARG A 307 -9.63 -24.37 1.39
N ASP A 308 -8.80 -25.17 2.05
CA ASP A 308 -8.45 -25.07 3.46
C ASP A 308 -7.04 -24.51 3.70
N ARG A 309 -6.30 -24.10 2.63
CA ARG A 309 -4.97 -23.50 2.79
C ARG A 309 -5.06 -22.22 3.62
N THR A 310 -4.32 -22.19 4.70
CA THR A 310 -4.12 -21.01 5.53
C THR A 310 -2.82 -20.31 5.14
N TYR A 311 -2.88 -19.00 4.90
CA TYR A 311 -1.70 -18.19 4.63
C TYR A 311 -1.17 -17.58 5.91
N THR A 312 0.15 -17.56 6.05
CA THR A 312 0.86 -17.03 7.21
C THR A 312 1.10 -15.52 7.08
N PHE A 313 1.10 -14.83 8.22
CA PHE A 313 1.19 -13.38 8.31
C PHE A 313 2.24 -12.96 9.35
N GLY A 314 3.13 -12.03 8.98
CA GLY A 314 4.10 -11.39 9.86
C GLY A 314 3.88 -9.88 9.93
N ASP A 315 4.00 -9.28 11.12
CA ASP A 315 3.70 -7.87 11.38
C ASP A 315 4.90 -7.14 12.01
N ALA A 316 5.67 -6.46 11.19
CA ALA A 316 6.76 -5.60 11.65
C ALA A 316 6.21 -4.21 12.02
N TYR A 317 6.60 -3.68 13.18
CA TYR A 317 6.02 -2.49 13.80
C TYR A 317 4.55 -2.67 14.20
N SER A 318 4.23 -3.83 14.79
CA SER A 318 2.85 -4.28 15.02
C SER A 318 2.01 -3.37 15.93
N GLY A 319 2.65 -2.54 16.76
CA GLY A 319 1.94 -1.70 17.71
C GLY A 319 1.05 -2.53 18.63
N ALA A 320 -0.20 -2.10 18.81
CA ALA A 320 -1.21 -2.84 19.58
C ALA A 320 -1.79 -4.05 18.84
N GLY A 321 -1.39 -4.32 17.58
CA GLY A 321 -1.90 -5.43 16.78
C GLY A 321 -3.15 -5.12 15.98
N GLY A 322 -3.33 -3.86 15.54
CA GLY A 322 -4.49 -3.49 14.72
C GLY A 322 -4.49 -4.16 13.36
N ALA A 323 -3.34 -4.17 12.65
CA ALA A 323 -3.16 -4.88 11.39
C ALA A 323 -3.29 -6.39 11.60
N SER A 324 -2.61 -6.96 12.60
CA SER A 324 -2.68 -8.39 12.96
C SER A 324 -4.10 -8.84 13.30
N TYR A 325 -4.91 -8.00 13.94
CA TYR A 325 -6.32 -8.31 14.21
C TYR A 325 -7.13 -8.40 12.91
N GLY A 326 -6.94 -7.45 12.00
CA GLY A 326 -7.54 -7.48 10.68
C GLY A 326 -7.10 -8.70 9.86
N ALA A 327 -5.82 -9.06 9.90
CA ALA A 327 -5.26 -10.24 9.26
C ALA A 327 -5.95 -11.54 9.76
N ARG A 328 -6.10 -11.68 11.08
CA ARG A 328 -6.83 -12.80 11.68
C ARG A 328 -8.30 -12.83 11.26
N GLN A 329 -8.99 -11.68 11.19
CA GLN A 329 -10.36 -11.61 10.69
C GLN A 329 -10.48 -11.97 9.20
N ALA A 330 -9.46 -11.65 8.40
CA ALA A 330 -9.35 -12.07 7.02
C ALA A 330 -9.06 -13.57 6.84
N GLY A 331 -8.81 -14.30 7.93
CA GLY A 331 -8.52 -15.74 7.95
C GLY A 331 -7.06 -16.06 7.65
N LEU A 332 -6.14 -15.15 7.98
CA LEU A 332 -4.70 -15.40 8.00
C LEU A 332 -4.25 -15.91 9.37
N VAL A 333 -3.14 -16.66 9.39
CA VAL A 333 -2.48 -17.12 10.61
C VAL A 333 -1.34 -16.17 10.95
N ASN A 334 -1.46 -15.46 12.08
CA ASN A 334 -0.40 -14.60 12.57
C ASN A 334 0.75 -15.48 13.08
N ALA A 335 1.86 -15.53 12.33
CA ALA A 335 3.02 -16.32 12.70
C ALA A 335 3.91 -15.54 13.69
N TRP A 336 4.25 -14.30 13.36
CA TRP A 336 5.07 -13.46 14.22
C TRP A 336 4.66 -11.99 14.15
N ALA A 337 5.05 -11.24 15.19
CA ALA A 337 4.94 -9.79 15.25
C ALA A 337 6.14 -9.19 16.00
N SER A 338 6.42 -7.90 15.76
CA SER A 338 7.50 -7.18 16.44
C SER A 338 7.13 -5.73 16.73
N ASP A 339 7.51 -5.25 17.92
CA ASP A 339 7.46 -3.82 18.27
C ASP A 339 8.53 -3.51 19.33
N VAL A 340 9.06 -2.28 19.28
CA VAL A 340 10.04 -1.79 20.25
C VAL A 340 9.38 -1.32 21.55
N ASN A 341 8.09 -1.02 21.54
CA ASN A 341 7.36 -0.48 22.69
C ASN A 341 6.81 -1.61 23.55
N ILE A 342 7.37 -1.78 24.74
CA ILE A 342 6.95 -2.83 25.69
C ILE A 342 5.45 -2.82 26.01
N HIS A 343 4.81 -1.63 26.05
CA HIS A 343 3.38 -1.55 26.32
C HIS A 343 2.53 -2.02 25.14
N ALA A 344 3.01 -1.84 23.92
CA ALA A 344 2.40 -2.40 22.72
C ALA A 344 2.56 -3.92 22.70
N VAL A 345 3.76 -4.42 22.98
CA VAL A 345 4.05 -5.85 23.13
C VAL A 345 3.17 -6.51 24.21
N ASP A 346 3.00 -5.86 25.37
CA ASP A 346 2.11 -6.36 26.43
C ASP A 346 0.63 -6.40 25.99
N THR A 347 0.19 -5.42 25.22
CA THR A 347 -1.15 -5.42 24.62
C THR A 347 -1.28 -6.55 23.61
N TYR A 348 -0.29 -6.72 22.76
CA TYR A 348 -0.29 -7.75 21.72
C TYR A 348 -0.41 -9.15 22.34
N ARG A 349 0.43 -9.51 23.33
CA ARG A 349 0.40 -10.80 24.04
C ARG A 349 -0.96 -11.15 24.65
N ARG A 350 -1.73 -10.15 25.08
CA ARG A 350 -3.05 -10.36 25.67
C ARG A 350 -4.12 -10.76 24.67
N ASN A 351 -3.90 -10.49 23.39
CA ASN A 351 -4.90 -10.68 22.35
C ASN A 351 -4.49 -11.70 21.28
N PHE A 352 -3.21 -12.12 21.28
CA PHE A 352 -2.64 -13.04 20.28
C PHE A 352 -1.73 -14.06 20.98
N GLU A 353 -2.34 -15.04 21.63
CA GLU A 353 -1.63 -16.03 22.45
C GLU A 353 -0.78 -17.00 21.59
N ASP A 354 -1.23 -17.28 20.35
CA ASP A 354 -0.59 -18.21 19.41
C ASP A 354 0.41 -17.54 18.45
N THR A 355 0.79 -16.28 18.69
CA THR A 355 1.69 -15.51 17.81
C THR A 355 3.02 -15.23 18.52
N ASP A 356 4.13 -15.51 17.85
CA ASP A 356 5.45 -15.14 18.37
C ASP A 356 5.62 -13.62 18.34
N ILE A 357 5.66 -12.97 19.50
CA ILE A 357 5.86 -11.52 19.60
C ILE A 357 7.27 -11.19 20.10
N TYR A 358 8.03 -10.51 19.28
CA TYR A 358 9.38 -10.03 19.55
C TYR A 358 9.37 -8.61 20.12
N HIS A 359 9.87 -8.43 21.33
CA HIS A 359 10.17 -7.10 21.87
C HIS A 359 11.55 -6.68 21.37
N ALA A 360 11.60 -6.12 20.17
CA ALA A 360 12.84 -5.83 19.47
C ALA A 360 12.74 -4.58 18.59
N GLU A 361 13.87 -3.92 18.37
CA GLU A 361 14.01 -2.98 17.26
C GLU A 361 14.06 -3.74 15.93
N PHE A 362 13.69 -3.08 14.84
CA PHE A 362 13.63 -3.71 13.51
C PHE A 362 14.93 -4.42 13.13
N PHE A 363 16.08 -3.79 13.33
CA PHE A 363 17.37 -4.41 12.99
C PHE A 363 17.70 -5.65 13.84
N GLN A 364 17.21 -5.71 15.09
CA GLN A 364 17.31 -6.91 15.92
C GLN A 364 16.40 -8.02 15.39
N LEU A 365 15.18 -7.69 14.95
CA LEU A 365 14.30 -8.65 14.28
C LEU A 365 14.99 -9.28 13.07
N MET A 366 15.72 -8.49 12.27
CA MET A 366 16.44 -8.98 11.09
C MET A 366 17.61 -9.94 11.43
N THR A 367 18.01 -10.10 12.68
CA THR A 367 19.01 -11.11 13.09
C THR A 367 18.41 -12.48 13.36
N ILE A 368 17.08 -12.60 13.47
CA ILE A 368 16.38 -13.87 13.66
C ILE A 368 16.54 -14.74 12.40
N PRO A 369 16.68 -16.07 12.52
CA PRO A 369 16.79 -16.96 11.37
C PRO A 369 15.66 -16.77 10.36
N GLU A 370 16.00 -16.84 9.08
CA GLU A 370 15.03 -16.70 7.99
C GLU A 370 13.86 -17.71 8.12
N SER A 371 14.15 -18.94 8.51
CA SER A 371 13.15 -19.99 8.70
C SER A 371 12.07 -19.67 9.74
N GLU A 372 12.40 -18.82 10.71
CA GLU A 372 11.45 -18.39 11.75
C GLU A 372 10.61 -17.18 11.31
N LEU A 373 11.14 -16.37 10.37
CA LEU A 373 10.46 -15.18 9.89
C LEU A 373 9.71 -15.38 8.58
N ARG A 374 9.90 -16.51 7.89
CA ARG A 374 9.29 -16.78 6.60
C ARG A 374 7.77 -16.84 6.70
N VAL A 375 7.08 -15.99 5.93
CA VAL A 375 5.61 -15.92 5.85
C VAL A 375 5.16 -15.69 4.41
N ASP A 376 3.87 -15.94 4.15
CA ASP A 376 3.26 -15.62 2.85
C ASP A 376 3.04 -14.12 2.71
N ILE A 377 2.55 -13.46 3.76
CA ILE A 377 2.22 -12.04 3.76
C ILE A 377 2.99 -11.36 4.90
N ALA A 378 3.77 -10.34 4.59
CA ALA A 378 4.37 -9.47 5.59
C ALA A 378 3.72 -8.09 5.57
N HIS A 379 3.55 -7.49 6.75
CA HIS A 379 3.10 -6.12 6.93
C HIS A 379 4.19 -5.28 7.58
N CYS A 380 4.33 -4.04 7.11
CA CYS A 380 5.27 -3.07 7.62
C CYS A 380 4.56 -1.72 7.81
N SER A 381 4.45 -1.24 9.04
CA SER A 381 3.91 0.09 9.33
C SER A 381 4.89 0.90 10.20
N PRO A 382 5.99 1.41 9.59
CA PRO A 382 7.05 2.08 10.31
C PRO A 382 6.58 3.38 10.97
N PRO A 383 7.36 3.99 11.87
CA PRO A 383 6.98 5.24 12.54
C PRO A 383 6.75 6.37 11.54
N CYS A 384 5.48 6.80 11.40
CA CYS A 384 5.04 7.84 10.46
C CYS A 384 5.18 9.29 11.00
N GLN A 385 5.69 9.48 12.21
CA GLN A 385 5.68 10.77 12.90
C GLN A 385 6.35 11.90 12.10
N PRO A 386 7.54 11.73 11.48
CA PRO A 386 8.18 12.79 10.70
C PRO A 386 7.36 13.23 9.48
N PHE A 387 6.58 12.31 8.91
CA PHE A 387 5.79 12.53 7.70
C PHE A 387 4.35 12.98 7.97
N SER A 388 3.92 12.92 9.24
CA SER A 388 2.53 13.23 9.61
C SER A 388 2.23 14.73 9.50
N PRO A 389 1.08 15.13 8.91
CA PRO A 389 0.60 16.51 8.96
C PRO A 389 0.38 17.05 10.38
N ALA A 390 0.24 16.17 11.37
CA ALA A 390 0.06 16.52 12.78
C ALA A 390 1.37 16.70 13.55
N HIS A 391 2.52 16.51 12.90
CA HIS A 391 3.84 16.70 13.52
C HIS A 391 4.13 18.20 13.68
N THR A 392 4.11 18.69 14.92
CA THR A 392 4.29 20.12 15.24
C THR A 392 5.52 20.40 16.11
N VAL A 393 6.17 19.35 16.62
CA VAL A 393 7.35 19.46 17.50
C VAL A 393 8.49 18.67 16.89
N ASN A 394 9.50 19.37 16.39
CA ASN A 394 10.68 18.75 15.80
C ASN A 394 11.62 18.26 16.91
N ASN A 395 11.94 16.97 16.88
CA ASN A 395 13.02 16.38 17.67
C ASN A 395 14.00 15.72 16.70
N GLN A 396 15.07 16.43 16.35
CA GLN A 396 15.96 16.07 15.25
C GLN A 396 16.45 14.62 15.34
N THR A 397 16.92 14.15 16.48
CA THR A 397 17.46 12.79 16.63
C THR A 397 16.38 11.72 16.46
N ASN A 398 15.18 11.94 17.02
CA ASN A 398 14.07 10.99 16.87
C ASN A 398 13.49 11.02 15.47
N ASP A 399 13.45 12.19 14.83
CA ASP A 399 12.93 12.36 13.48
C ASP A 399 13.86 11.71 12.44
N GLU A 400 15.18 11.84 12.58
CA GLU A 400 16.16 11.16 11.73
C GLU A 400 16.06 9.64 11.85
N ARG A 401 15.97 9.10 13.09
CA ARG A 401 15.80 7.67 13.33
C ARG A 401 14.48 7.13 12.77
N ASN A 402 13.38 7.82 13.00
CA ASN A 402 12.07 7.43 12.49
C ASN A 402 12.00 7.55 10.97
N SER A 403 12.67 8.54 10.36
CA SER A 403 12.77 8.66 8.90
C SER A 403 13.56 7.52 8.28
N ALA A 404 14.59 7.01 8.95
CA ALA A 404 15.34 5.84 8.48
C ALA A 404 14.48 4.57 8.46
N CYS A 405 13.55 4.43 9.41
CA CYS A 405 12.67 3.25 9.48
C CYS A 405 11.74 3.10 8.26
N VAL A 406 11.44 4.17 7.52
CA VAL A 406 10.57 4.09 6.34
C VAL A 406 11.17 3.26 5.20
N PHE A 407 12.50 3.07 5.19
CA PHE A 407 13.19 2.28 4.18
C PHE A 407 13.34 0.78 4.52
N THR A 408 12.93 0.38 5.73
CA THR A 408 13.10 -1.01 6.22
C THR A 408 12.23 -2.04 5.49
N GLY A 409 11.26 -1.61 4.68
CA GLY A 409 10.46 -2.50 3.84
C GLY A 409 11.30 -3.34 2.88
N SER A 410 12.37 -2.78 2.29
CA SER A 410 13.31 -3.50 1.42
C SER A 410 14.13 -4.55 2.21
N ASP A 411 14.59 -4.20 3.42
CA ASP A 411 15.30 -5.15 4.27
C ASP A 411 14.38 -6.32 4.69
N LEU A 412 13.10 -6.02 4.96
CA LEU A 412 12.09 -7.03 5.27
C LEU A 412 11.86 -7.96 4.06
N ILE A 413 11.73 -7.42 2.85
CA ILE A 413 11.64 -8.19 1.60
C ILE A 413 12.81 -9.17 1.48
N LYS A 414 14.04 -8.71 1.63
CA LYS A 414 15.24 -9.52 1.47
C LYS A 414 15.36 -10.62 2.52
N ARG A 415 14.92 -10.33 3.76
CA ARG A 415 15.02 -11.27 4.88
C ARG A 415 13.89 -12.27 4.94
N VAL A 416 12.66 -11.81 4.74
CA VAL A 416 11.46 -12.64 4.90
C VAL A 416 11.04 -13.29 3.58
N ARG A 417 11.33 -12.64 2.45
CA ARG A 417 10.91 -13.03 1.10
C ARG A 417 9.42 -13.36 1.02
N PRO A 418 8.51 -12.47 1.50
CA PRO A 418 7.10 -12.75 1.48
C PRO A 418 6.58 -12.82 0.05
N ARG A 419 5.49 -13.55 -0.17
CA ARG A 419 4.76 -13.51 -1.45
C ARG A 419 4.18 -12.13 -1.69
N VAL A 420 3.63 -11.53 -0.65
CA VAL A 420 3.10 -10.16 -0.69
C VAL A 420 3.59 -9.39 0.53
N LEU A 421 4.15 -8.20 0.30
CA LEU A 421 4.42 -7.20 1.33
C LEU A 421 3.36 -6.12 1.27
N THR A 422 2.87 -5.70 2.43
CA THR A 422 2.06 -4.47 2.56
C THR A 422 2.78 -3.44 3.41
N MET A 423 2.68 -2.18 3.03
CA MET A 423 3.21 -1.07 3.83
C MET A 423 2.14 0.00 4.01
N GLU A 424 1.90 0.40 5.27
CA GLU A 424 0.98 1.50 5.60
C GLU A 424 1.74 2.71 6.10
N GLU A 425 1.35 3.89 5.60
CA GLU A 425 1.91 5.17 6.01
C GLU A 425 0.88 6.30 5.99
N THR A 426 1.24 7.44 6.59
CA THR A 426 0.42 8.64 6.45
C THR A 426 0.48 9.18 5.02
N ASN A 427 -0.62 9.78 4.54
CA ASN A 427 -0.66 10.42 3.22
C ASN A 427 0.40 11.52 3.04
N GLY A 428 0.92 12.09 4.13
CA GLY A 428 1.97 13.11 4.08
C GLY A 428 3.27 12.63 3.44
N LEU A 429 3.62 11.35 3.56
CA LEU A 429 4.79 10.78 2.89
C LEU A 429 4.67 10.95 1.35
N HIS A 430 3.55 10.54 0.78
CA HIS A 430 3.30 10.67 -0.66
C HIS A 430 3.11 12.11 -1.14
N GLU A 431 2.47 12.98 -0.34
CA GLU A 431 2.11 14.34 -0.76
C GLU A 431 3.27 15.34 -0.61
N ARG A 432 4.10 15.18 0.44
CA ARG A 432 5.08 16.20 0.84
C ARG A 432 6.54 15.72 0.84
N PHE A 433 6.77 14.41 0.90
CA PHE A 433 8.10 13.80 0.98
C PHE A 433 8.30 12.86 -0.22
N LYS A 434 8.11 13.41 -1.41
CA LYS A 434 8.21 12.64 -2.68
C LYS A 434 9.57 11.95 -2.88
N PRO A 435 10.73 12.55 -2.56
CA PRO A 435 12.01 11.88 -2.73
C PRO A 435 12.12 10.60 -1.90
N GLU A 436 11.70 10.64 -0.62
CA GLU A 436 11.70 9.48 0.27
C GLU A 436 10.70 8.43 -0.22
N PHE A 437 9.50 8.85 -0.59
CA PHE A 437 8.48 7.99 -1.15
C PHE A 437 8.98 7.29 -2.44
N ASN A 438 9.51 8.05 -3.39
CA ASN A 438 10.04 7.51 -4.65
C ASN A 438 11.16 6.49 -4.39
N ARG A 439 12.01 6.75 -3.38
CA ARG A 439 13.07 5.83 -2.99
C ARG A 439 12.54 4.49 -2.45
N ILE A 440 11.43 4.49 -1.70
CA ILE A 440 10.79 3.26 -1.23
C ILE A 440 10.31 2.43 -2.41
N ILE A 441 9.58 3.05 -3.35
CA ILE A 441 9.07 2.36 -4.53
C ILE A 441 10.22 1.82 -5.38
N LEU A 442 11.25 2.63 -5.61
CA LEU A 442 12.46 2.22 -6.33
C LEU A 442 13.11 1.00 -5.68
N ASN A 443 13.26 0.98 -4.35
CA ASN A 443 13.85 -0.16 -3.65
C ASN A 443 13.02 -1.43 -3.85
N PHE A 444 11.69 -1.37 -3.74
CA PHE A 444 10.83 -2.53 -3.96
C PHE A 444 10.94 -3.08 -5.39
N ILE A 445 11.01 -2.19 -6.40
CA ILE A 445 11.21 -2.58 -7.80
C ILE A 445 12.58 -3.24 -7.96
N GLN A 446 13.65 -2.65 -7.41
CA GLN A 446 15.00 -3.20 -7.48
C GLN A 446 15.13 -4.55 -6.75
N ASP A 447 14.30 -4.80 -5.72
CA ASP A 447 14.21 -6.10 -5.06
C ASP A 447 13.35 -7.12 -5.84
N GLY A 448 12.92 -6.79 -7.06
CA GLY A 448 12.17 -7.67 -7.96
C GLY A 448 10.66 -7.70 -7.74
N TYR A 449 10.09 -6.78 -6.92
CA TYR A 449 8.67 -6.74 -6.62
C TYR A 449 7.91 -5.82 -7.58
N SER A 450 6.74 -6.27 -8.01
CA SER A 450 5.71 -5.40 -8.60
C SER A 450 5.00 -4.64 -7.49
N VAL A 451 4.68 -3.36 -7.69
CA VAL A 451 4.17 -2.48 -6.62
C VAL A 451 2.95 -1.68 -7.08
N ARG A 452 1.93 -1.61 -6.23
CA ARG A 452 0.84 -0.63 -6.38
C ARG A 452 0.67 0.20 -5.12
N TRP A 453 0.23 1.43 -5.27
CA TRP A 453 -0.07 2.32 -4.15
C TRP A 453 -1.22 3.27 -4.45
N SER A 454 -1.91 3.65 -3.38
CA SER A 454 -2.95 4.68 -3.40
C SER A 454 -3.15 5.23 -1.99
N VAL A 455 -3.72 6.43 -1.90
CA VAL A 455 -4.19 7.01 -0.65
C VAL A 455 -5.64 6.60 -0.43
N LEU A 456 -5.89 5.69 0.51
CA LEU A 456 -7.21 5.15 0.80
C LEU A 456 -7.88 5.87 1.98
N GLU A 457 -9.20 6.07 1.89
CA GLU A 457 -10.01 6.63 2.96
C GLU A 457 -10.67 5.50 3.77
N CYS A 458 -10.25 5.35 5.03
CA CYS A 458 -10.69 4.24 5.89
C CYS A 458 -12.21 4.21 6.14
N SER A 459 -12.90 5.35 6.06
CA SER A 459 -14.35 5.41 6.25
C SER A 459 -15.14 4.60 5.22
N TYR A 460 -14.60 4.38 4.02
CA TYR A 460 -15.19 3.52 2.99
C TYR A 460 -15.14 2.03 3.31
N TYR A 461 -14.39 1.66 4.35
CA TYR A 461 -14.24 0.28 4.82
C TYR A 461 -14.88 0.06 6.20
N GLY A 462 -15.83 0.94 6.59
CA GLY A 462 -16.60 0.81 7.83
C GLY A 462 -15.85 1.28 9.09
N VAL A 463 -14.84 2.12 8.93
CA VAL A 463 -14.18 2.80 10.05
C VAL A 463 -14.95 4.10 10.35
N PRO A 464 -15.44 4.33 11.59
CA PRO A 464 -16.27 5.51 11.94
C PRO A 464 -15.42 6.77 12.12
N GLN A 465 -14.42 6.97 11.24
CA GLN A 465 -13.58 8.16 11.21
C GLN A 465 -13.07 8.46 9.80
N PHE A 466 -12.90 9.74 9.49
CA PHE A 466 -12.19 10.18 8.30
C PHE A 466 -10.69 10.08 8.53
N ARG A 467 -10.08 9.05 7.93
CA ARG A 467 -8.67 8.72 8.09
C ARG A 467 -8.09 8.28 6.76
N LYS A 468 -7.30 9.14 6.13
CA LYS A 468 -6.57 8.81 4.91
C LYS A 468 -5.24 8.13 5.23
N ARG A 469 -4.94 7.06 4.49
CA ARG A 469 -3.68 6.32 4.62
C ARG A 469 -3.11 5.98 3.25
N LEU A 470 -1.83 6.21 3.11
CA LEU A 470 -1.06 5.67 2.00
C LEU A 470 -0.91 4.18 2.24
N MET A 471 -1.41 3.38 1.31
CA MET A 471 -1.25 1.93 1.31
C MET A 471 -0.44 1.53 0.09
N MET A 472 0.58 0.72 0.31
CA MET A 472 1.38 0.08 -0.72
C MET A 472 1.20 -1.43 -0.62
N ILE A 473 1.03 -2.09 -1.76
CA ILE A 473 1.03 -3.55 -1.89
C ILE A 473 2.13 -3.90 -2.87
N ALA A 474 3.04 -4.77 -2.46
CA ALA A 474 4.13 -5.23 -3.30
C ALA A 474 4.07 -6.76 -3.42
N ALA A 475 4.07 -7.27 -4.64
CA ALA A 475 4.03 -8.71 -4.94
C ALA A 475 5.39 -9.18 -5.43
N GLY A 476 5.86 -10.29 -4.88
CA GLY A 476 7.15 -10.88 -5.19
C GLY A 476 7.24 -11.47 -6.60
N PRO A 477 8.43 -11.91 -7.00
CA PRO A 477 8.63 -12.58 -8.28
C PRO A 477 7.68 -13.76 -8.47
N GLY A 478 7.00 -13.81 -9.61
CA GLY A 478 6.02 -14.85 -9.95
C GLY A 478 4.66 -14.74 -9.26
N GLU A 479 4.42 -13.73 -8.44
CA GLU A 479 3.14 -13.50 -7.79
C GLU A 479 2.30 -12.47 -8.56
N THR A 480 0.98 -12.70 -8.60
CA THR A 480 0.02 -11.71 -9.11
C THR A 480 -0.07 -10.55 -8.11
N LEU A 481 0.01 -9.31 -8.59
CA LEU A 481 -0.11 -8.13 -7.74
C LEU A 481 -1.56 -7.93 -7.29
N PRO A 482 -1.89 -8.13 -5.98
CA PRO A 482 -3.26 -8.03 -5.48
C PRO A 482 -3.86 -6.64 -5.69
N GLU A 483 -5.12 -6.55 -6.08
CA GLU A 483 -5.84 -5.28 -6.17
C GLU A 483 -6.20 -4.72 -4.79
N PHE A 484 -6.47 -3.40 -4.74
CA PHE A 484 -7.07 -2.81 -3.54
C PHE A 484 -8.52 -3.28 -3.38
N PRO A 485 -8.99 -3.44 -2.12
CA PRO A 485 -10.37 -3.80 -1.88
C PRO A 485 -11.33 -2.73 -2.42
N GLN A 486 -12.48 -3.16 -2.90
CA GLN A 486 -13.55 -2.24 -3.29
C GLN A 486 -14.18 -1.61 -2.04
N PRO A 487 -14.60 -0.34 -2.08
CA PRO A 487 -15.34 0.31 -1.01
C PRO A 487 -16.58 -0.50 -0.63
N THR A 488 -16.83 -0.66 0.68
CA THR A 488 -18.03 -1.33 1.23
C THR A 488 -19.06 -0.32 1.76
N HIS A 489 -18.63 0.92 1.97
CA HIS A 489 -19.44 2.01 2.52
C HIS A 489 -19.32 3.26 1.64
N SER A 490 -20.38 4.06 1.62
CA SER A 490 -20.41 5.32 0.87
C SER A 490 -21.19 6.40 1.61
N LEU A 491 -21.05 7.64 1.16
CA LEU A 491 -21.97 8.72 1.52
C LEU A 491 -23.40 8.40 1.01
N PRO A 492 -24.44 9.04 1.59
CA PRO A 492 -25.81 8.86 1.13
C PRO A 492 -25.94 9.07 -0.38
N GLY A 493 -26.57 8.12 -1.07
CA GLY A 493 -26.74 8.11 -2.53
C GLY A 493 -25.73 7.26 -3.31
N GLY A 494 -24.67 6.73 -2.70
CA GLY A 494 -23.66 5.91 -3.36
C GLY A 494 -23.97 4.40 -3.48
N GLY A 495 -25.16 3.94 -3.09
CA GLY A 495 -25.60 2.54 -3.27
C GLY A 495 -24.96 1.50 -2.33
N LEU A 496 -23.92 1.86 -1.55
CA LEU A 496 -23.26 1.01 -0.59
C LEU A 496 -23.83 1.20 0.83
N LYS A 497 -23.28 0.46 1.81
CA LYS A 497 -23.62 0.68 3.21
C LYS A 497 -23.31 2.13 3.62
N PRO A 498 -24.12 2.77 4.44
CA PRO A 498 -23.83 4.13 4.90
C PRO A 498 -22.54 4.14 5.74
N ILE A 499 -21.74 5.20 5.61
CA ILE A 499 -20.55 5.43 6.43
C ILE A 499 -20.91 5.37 7.93
N GLU A 500 -20.09 4.67 8.70
CA GLU A 500 -20.28 4.50 10.14
C GLU A 500 -20.11 5.84 10.89
N THR A 501 -20.92 6.05 11.92
CA THR A 501 -20.93 7.28 12.70
C THR A 501 -20.37 7.07 14.11
N ILE A 502 -20.05 8.16 14.80
CA ILE A 502 -19.59 8.10 16.19
C ILE A 502 -20.64 7.39 17.05
N HIS A 503 -21.94 7.78 16.97
CA HIS A 503 -23.00 7.18 17.78
C HIS A 503 -23.11 5.67 17.55
N ARG A 504 -23.06 5.20 16.29
CA ARG A 504 -23.12 3.75 16.00
C ARG A 504 -21.94 2.98 16.57
N ALA A 505 -20.80 3.64 16.70
CA ALA A 505 -19.59 2.99 17.21
C ALA A 505 -19.52 2.93 18.75
N ILE A 506 -20.18 3.87 19.47
CA ILE A 506 -19.95 4.00 20.91
C ILE A 506 -21.21 3.82 21.78
N ASN A 507 -22.44 3.87 21.23
CA ASN A 507 -23.65 3.85 22.04
C ASN A 507 -23.88 2.52 22.79
N ASP A 508 -23.42 1.42 22.22
CA ASP A 508 -23.64 0.07 22.75
C ASP A 508 -22.46 -0.44 23.60
N ILE A 509 -21.53 0.45 23.99
CA ILE A 509 -20.42 0.08 24.87
C ILE A 509 -20.96 -0.16 26.29
N PRO A 510 -20.77 -1.37 26.87
CA PRO A 510 -21.16 -1.67 28.24
C PRO A 510 -20.47 -0.71 29.23
N CYS A 511 -21.18 -0.30 30.27
CA CYS A 511 -20.64 0.63 31.27
C CYS A 511 -19.46 0.06 32.07
N ASP A 512 -19.35 -1.25 32.16
CA ASP A 512 -18.28 -2.02 32.81
C ASP A 512 -17.17 -2.48 31.83
N ALA A 513 -17.23 -2.07 30.57
CA ALA A 513 -16.23 -2.43 29.59
C ALA A 513 -14.83 -1.96 30.00
N ALA A 514 -13.83 -2.79 29.76
CA ALA A 514 -12.44 -2.47 30.06
C ALA A 514 -11.99 -1.18 29.35
N ASN A 515 -11.29 -0.30 30.07
CA ASN A 515 -10.86 1.03 29.58
C ASN A 515 -12.01 2.03 29.30
N HIS A 516 -13.20 1.84 29.88
CA HIS A 516 -14.34 2.75 29.75
C HIS A 516 -14.54 3.62 31.01
N ASP A 517 -13.47 4.32 31.43
CA ASP A 517 -13.51 5.24 32.59
C ASP A 517 -14.11 6.59 32.18
N VAL A 518 -15.42 6.75 32.43
CA VAL A 518 -16.17 7.98 32.17
C VAL A 518 -15.73 9.12 33.11
N GLU A 519 -15.37 8.79 34.36
CA GLU A 519 -14.91 9.77 35.35
C GLU A 519 -13.57 10.39 34.95
N GLU A 520 -12.65 9.61 34.36
CA GLU A 520 -11.44 10.16 33.75
C GLU A 520 -11.79 11.14 32.62
N GLY A 521 -12.77 10.79 31.78
CA GLY A 521 -13.25 11.67 30.72
C GLY A 521 -13.76 13.03 31.23
N LEU A 522 -14.49 13.03 32.34
CA LEU A 522 -14.97 14.24 33.01
C LEU A 522 -13.82 15.06 33.61
N ARG A 523 -12.89 14.40 34.34
CA ARG A 523 -11.70 15.06 34.91
C ARG A 523 -10.84 15.73 33.83
N ARG A 524 -10.59 15.04 32.71
CA ARG A 524 -9.84 15.61 31.60
C ARG A 524 -10.54 16.81 30.98
N TRP A 525 -11.86 16.72 30.82
CA TRP A 525 -12.63 17.85 30.30
C TRP A 525 -12.55 19.08 31.21
N ALA A 526 -12.62 18.90 32.53
CA ALA A 526 -12.47 19.97 33.49
C ALA A 526 -11.10 20.67 33.41
N LEU A 527 -10.04 19.93 33.09
CA LEU A 527 -8.68 20.46 32.92
C LEU A 527 -8.49 21.18 31.57
N LEU A 528 -9.06 20.66 30.49
CA LEU A 528 -8.85 21.16 29.14
C LEU A 528 -9.78 22.32 28.75
N GLY A 529 -10.83 22.57 29.53
CA GLY A 529 -11.83 23.60 29.28
C GLY A 529 -12.82 23.23 28.16
N TRP A 530 -13.80 24.15 27.94
CA TRP A 530 -14.83 23.93 26.93
C TRP A 530 -14.25 23.91 25.51
N ARG A 531 -14.68 22.91 24.75
CA ARG A 531 -14.42 22.82 23.30
C ARG A 531 -15.69 22.32 22.59
N ARG A 532 -15.80 22.62 21.30
CA ARG A 532 -16.96 22.23 20.50
C ARG A 532 -17.06 20.70 20.42
N PRO A 533 -18.19 20.08 20.85
CA PRO A 533 -18.38 18.64 20.76
C PRO A 533 -18.48 18.17 19.30
N TYR A 534 -18.19 16.89 19.07
CA TYR A 534 -18.45 16.28 17.79
C TYR A 534 -19.94 16.10 17.53
N ASN A 535 -20.33 16.14 16.26
CA ASN A 535 -21.63 15.66 15.84
C ASN A 535 -21.62 14.13 15.83
N GLY A 536 -22.35 13.50 16.75
CA GLY A 536 -22.38 12.04 16.87
C GLY A 536 -22.98 11.31 15.67
N HIS A 537 -23.73 12.01 14.80
CA HIS A 537 -24.27 11.46 13.54
C HIS A 537 -23.30 11.54 12.36
N GLN A 538 -22.05 11.91 12.61
CA GLN A 538 -20.98 11.94 11.61
C GLN A 538 -19.80 11.08 12.06
N PRO A 539 -18.93 10.66 11.13
CA PRO A 539 -17.65 10.05 11.47
C PRO A 539 -16.78 11.00 12.30
N ALA A 540 -15.92 10.45 13.13
CA ALA A 540 -14.90 11.22 13.84
C ALA A 540 -13.85 11.77 12.85
N ARG A 541 -13.07 12.75 13.31
CA ARG A 541 -11.82 13.11 12.63
C ARG A 541 -10.76 12.07 12.93
N THR A 542 -9.66 12.07 12.15
CA THR A 542 -8.53 11.18 12.39
C THR A 542 -8.11 11.18 13.87
N LEU A 543 -8.13 10.01 14.49
CA LEU A 543 -7.59 9.81 15.83
C LEU A 543 -6.06 9.87 15.77
N THR A 544 -5.47 10.72 16.60
CA THR A 544 -4.01 10.88 16.71
C THR A 544 -3.48 10.17 17.95
N CYS A 545 -2.15 9.97 18.01
CA CYS A 545 -1.46 9.31 19.13
C CYS A 545 -1.62 10.02 20.49
N ASN A 546 -1.97 11.30 20.49
CA ASN A 546 -2.27 12.05 21.72
C ASN A 546 -3.72 11.88 22.20
N GLY A 547 -4.49 10.96 21.55
CA GLY A 547 -5.88 10.70 21.85
C GLY A 547 -6.80 11.86 21.49
N GLY A 548 -6.29 12.80 20.69
CA GLY A 548 -7.00 13.96 20.22
C GLY A 548 -7.57 14.80 21.33
N GLU A 549 -6.78 15.71 21.87
CA GLU A 549 -7.31 16.80 22.73
C GLU A 549 -8.41 17.62 22.02
N SER A 550 -8.54 17.43 20.71
CA SER A 550 -9.62 18.00 19.87
C SER A 550 -10.86 17.12 19.79
N ASN A 551 -10.84 15.88 20.31
CA ASN A 551 -11.93 14.91 20.16
C ASN A 551 -12.81 14.90 21.41
N TYR A 552 -13.83 15.75 21.43
CA TYR A 552 -14.80 15.78 22.51
C TYR A 552 -16.01 14.90 22.20
N HIS A 553 -16.41 14.12 23.22
CA HIS A 553 -17.61 13.30 23.16
C HIS A 553 -18.83 14.13 22.71
N PRO A 554 -19.76 13.59 21.92
CA PRO A 554 -20.93 14.32 21.43
C PRO A 554 -21.79 14.97 22.52
N SER A 555 -21.76 14.46 23.76
CA SER A 555 -22.46 15.09 24.88
C SER A 555 -21.96 16.51 25.23
N GLY A 556 -20.75 16.89 24.80
CA GLY A 556 -20.11 18.15 25.14
C GLY A 556 -19.67 18.30 26.60
N LYS A 557 -19.77 17.23 27.39
CA LYS A 557 -19.54 17.26 28.84
C LYS A 557 -18.28 16.51 29.29
N ARG A 558 -17.64 15.78 28.39
CA ARG A 558 -16.44 14.97 28.68
C ARG A 558 -15.61 14.71 27.43
N THR A 559 -14.38 14.20 27.61
CA THR A 559 -13.61 13.61 26.54
C THR A 559 -14.05 12.17 26.27
N PHE A 560 -13.65 11.60 25.14
CA PHE A 560 -13.83 10.17 24.92
C PHE A 560 -13.02 9.34 25.93
N THR A 561 -13.59 8.21 26.36
CA THR A 561 -12.85 7.17 27.09
C THR A 561 -11.89 6.45 26.15
N CYS A 562 -10.93 5.68 26.70
CA CYS A 562 -10.06 4.87 25.86
C CYS A 562 -10.84 3.79 25.09
N ARG A 563 -11.89 3.20 25.68
CA ARG A 563 -12.74 2.21 25.03
C ARG A 563 -13.52 2.81 23.86
N GLU A 564 -14.08 3.99 24.01
CA GLU A 564 -14.74 4.69 22.91
C GLU A 564 -13.79 5.01 21.76
N LEU A 565 -12.55 5.45 22.06
CA LEU A 565 -11.53 5.66 21.04
C LEU A 565 -11.15 4.35 20.35
N ALA A 566 -11.06 3.24 21.11
CA ALA A 566 -10.79 1.91 20.55
C ALA A 566 -11.91 1.45 19.60
N SER A 567 -13.17 1.68 19.97
CA SER A 567 -14.34 1.38 19.11
C SER A 567 -14.36 2.25 17.85
N LEU A 568 -14.00 3.55 17.97
CA LEU A 568 -13.84 4.44 16.81
C LEU A 568 -12.68 4.02 15.89
N GLN A 569 -11.67 3.32 16.43
CA GLN A 569 -10.58 2.71 15.66
C GLN A 569 -10.92 1.28 15.20
N THR A 570 -12.09 0.78 15.54
CA THR A 570 -12.64 -0.54 15.19
C THR A 570 -11.99 -1.73 15.90
N PHE A 571 -11.33 -1.52 17.03
CA PHE A 571 -11.00 -2.62 17.93
C PHE A 571 -12.27 -3.20 18.56
N PRO A 572 -12.36 -4.51 18.73
CA PRO A 572 -13.52 -5.13 19.35
C PRO A 572 -13.63 -4.78 20.84
N ILE A 573 -14.83 -4.99 21.39
CA ILE A 573 -15.13 -4.55 22.75
C ILE A 573 -14.34 -5.30 23.83
N ASP A 574 -13.99 -6.53 23.57
CA ASP A 574 -13.21 -7.45 24.42
C ASP A 574 -11.69 -7.31 24.24
N PHE A 575 -11.22 -6.49 23.30
CA PHE A 575 -9.80 -6.28 23.08
C PHE A 575 -9.12 -5.67 24.31
N GLN A 576 -8.05 -6.30 24.78
CA GLN A 576 -7.39 -5.97 26.05
C GLN A 576 -6.14 -5.11 25.82
N PHE A 577 -6.18 -3.87 26.25
CA PHE A 577 -5.01 -2.99 26.25
C PHE A 577 -4.18 -3.15 27.54
N SER A 578 -2.86 -2.96 27.44
CA SER A 578 -1.99 -2.79 28.61
C SER A 578 -2.37 -1.54 29.40
N LYS A 579 -1.88 -1.43 30.64
CA LYS A 579 -2.27 -0.32 31.53
C LYS A 579 -1.72 1.05 31.12
N SER A 580 -0.72 1.12 30.23
CA SER A 580 -0.01 2.36 29.92
C SER A 580 -0.15 2.76 28.45
N ASN A 581 -0.18 4.07 28.19
CA ASN A 581 -0.17 4.65 26.84
C ASN A 581 -1.30 4.18 25.91
N VAL A 582 -2.45 3.75 26.46
CA VAL A 582 -3.57 3.17 25.70
C VAL A 582 -4.01 4.07 24.54
N ARG A 583 -4.17 5.39 24.77
CA ARG A 583 -4.56 6.36 23.74
C ARG A 583 -3.55 6.42 22.59
N LYS A 584 -2.25 6.34 22.90
CA LYS A 584 -1.17 6.33 21.91
C LYS A 584 -1.21 5.03 21.10
N GLN A 585 -1.42 3.90 21.74
CA GLN A 585 -1.56 2.60 21.08
C GLN A 585 -2.75 2.61 20.09
N ILE A 586 -3.91 3.12 20.50
CA ILE A 586 -5.10 3.22 19.66
C ILE A 586 -4.86 4.17 18.47
N GLY A 587 -4.30 5.36 18.72
CA GLY A 587 -4.11 6.37 17.68
C GLY A 587 -3.12 5.96 16.58
N ASN A 588 -2.07 5.20 16.97
CA ASN A 588 -1.06 4.69 16.04
C ASN A 588 -1.53 3.45 15.26
N ALA A 589 -2.53 2.74 15.74
CA ALA A 589 -2.94 1.49 15.12
C ALA A 589 -3.54 1.68 13.72
N VAL A 590 -3.27 0.73 12.84
CA VAL A 590 -4.06 0.49 11.63
C VAL A 590 -5.46 0.03 12.07
N PRO A 591 -6.56 0.63 11.58
CA PRO A 591 -7.89 0.20 11.98
C PRO A 591 -8.17 -1.25 11.58
N PRO A 592 -8.55 -2.16 12.51
CA PRO A 592 -8.81 -3.58 12.21
C PRO A 592 -9.75 -3.84 11.02
N LYS A 593 -10.87 -3.10 10.89
CA LYS A 593 -11.78 -3.26 9.73
C LYS A 593 -11.16 -2.87 8.41
N PHE A 594 -10.32 -1.84 8.38
CA PHE A 594 -9.59 -1.46 7.19
C PHE A 594 -8.56 -2.52 6.81
N ALA A 595 -7.79 -3.01 7.79
CA ALA A 595 -6.83 -4.07 7.60
C ALA A 595 -7.50 -5.38 7.12
N ASP A 596 -8.64 -5.77 7.72
CA ASP A 596 -9.45 -6.92 7.29
C ASP A 596 -9.83 -6.83 5.80
N ALA A 597 -10.31 -5.67 5.35
CA ALA A 597 -10.68 -5.48 3.94
C ALA A 597 -9.47 -5.67 3.00
N VAL A 598 -8.31 -5.10 3.36
CA VAL A 598 -7.07 -5.23 2.56
C VAL A 598 -6.60 -6.67 2.54
N PHE A 599 -6.50 -7.33 3.70
CA PHE A 599 -5.96 -8.70 3.79
C PHE A 599 -6.91 -9.75 3.21
N ARG A 600 -8.22 -9.57 3.24
CA ARG A 600 -9.17 -10.43 2.51
C ARG A 600 -8.92 -10.39 1.01
N GLN A 601 -8.68 -9.20 0.46
CA GLN A 601 -8.38 -9.06 -0.96
C GLN A 601 -7.05 -9.72 -1.33
N ILE A 602 -6.01 -9.54 -0.51
CA ILE A 602 -4.71 -10.19 -0.72
C ILE A 602 -4.83 -11.71 -0.63
N ARG A 603 -5.50 -12.23 0.40
CA ARG A 603 -5.76 -13.67 0.55
C ARG A 603 -6.51 -14.24 -0.65
N ARG A 604 -7.50 -13.51 -1.16
CA ARG A 604 -8.25 -13.91 -2.35
C ARG A 604 -7.34 -14.00 -3.57
N SER A 605 -6.52 -12.98 -3.81
CA SER A 605 -5.58 -12.95 -4.95
C SER A 605 -4.57 -14.11 -4.88
N LEU A 606 -3.96 -14.36 -3.71
CA LEU A 606 -3.06 -15.49 -3.52
C LEU A 606 -3.73 -16.84 -3.79
N ARG A 607 -4.98 -16.98 -3.36
CA ARG A 607 -5.75 -18.20 -3.58
C ARG A 607 -6.07 -18.40 -5.06
N GLU A 608 -6.48 -17.35 -5.77
CA GLU A 608 -6.75 -17.39 -7.20
C GLU A 608 -5.46 -17.78 -7.97
N THR A 609 -4.32 -17.21 -7.63
CA THR A 609 -3.00 -17.57 -8.19
C THR A 609 -2.66 -19.05 -7.95
N ASP A 610 -2.83 -19.53 -6.71
CA ASP A 610 -2.53 -20.92 -6.37
C ASP A 610 -3.47 -21.92 -7.09
N GLU A 611 -4.76 -21.59 -7.23
CA GLU A 611 -5.74 -22.39 -7.96
C GLU A 611 -5.42 -22.46 -9.47
N GLU A 612 -5.03 -21.34 -10.09
CA GLU A 612 -4.61 -21.29 -11.49
C GLU A 612 -3.38 -22.15 -11.77
N GLU A 613 -2.38 -22.09 -10.88
CA GLU A 613 -1.17 -22.91 -11.03
C GLU A 613 -1.44 -24.40 -10.96
N LEU A 614 -2.31 -24.81 -10.05
CA LEU A 614 -2.70 -26.21 -9.95
C LEU A 614 -3.39 -26.67 -11.22
N GLN A 615 -4.34 -25.90 -11.74
CA GLN A 615 -5.01 -26.22 -13.00
C GLN A 615 -4.03 -26.34 -14.16
N GLN A 616 -3.04 -25.45 -14.24
CA GLN A 616 -1.99 -25.51 -15.26
C GLN A 616 -1.12 -26.76 -15.14
N ARG A 617 -0.76 -27.16 -13.91
CA ARG A 617 0.00 -28.39 -13.66
C ARG A 617 -0.81 -29.62 -14.03
N GLU A 618 -2.07 -29.70 -13.63
CA GLU A 618 -2.97 -30.81 -14.01
C GLU A 618 -3.13 -30.92 -15.54
N ALA A 619 -3.32 -29.79 -16.23
CA ALA A 619 -3.45 -29.79 -17.69
C ALA A 619 -2.18 -30.29 -18.39
N ARG A 620 -0.99 -29.98 -17.89
CA ARG A 620 0.28 -30.50 -18.43
C ARG A 620 0.40 -32.03 -18.24
N TRP A 621 -0.07 -32.55 -17.10
CA TRP A 621 -0.02 -34.00 -16.82
C TRP A 621 -1.02 -34.81 -17.67
N VAL A 622 -2.20 -34.28 -17.93
CA VAL A 622 -3.21 -34.95 -18.77
C VAL A 622 -2.84 -34.91 -20.27
N GLY A 623 -1.98 -33.95 -20.68
CA GLY A 623 -1.50 -33.81 -22.05
C GLY A 623 -0.25 -34.61 -22.40
N MET A 624 0.42 -35.20 -21.39
CA MET A 624 1.52 -36.16 -21.54
C MET A 624 0.99 -37.59 -21.53
#